data_b2cc03a3afce30f9c351fcb46612b4b8
#
_entry.id   b2cc03a3afce30f9c351fcb46612b4b8
#
_cell.length_a   1.000
_cell.length_b   1.000
_cell.length_c   1.000
_cell.angle_alpha   90.00
_cell.angle_beta   90.00
_cell.angle_gamma   90.00
#
_symmetry.space_group_name_H-M   'P 1'
#
loop_
_entity.id
_entity.type
_entity.pdbx_description
1 polymer ?
#
loop_
_entity_poly.entity_id
_entity_poly.type
_entity_poly.pdbx_seq_one_letter_code
_entity_poly.pdbx_strand_id
1 'polypeptide(L)'
;MRRPRIIAIGSSTGGPQALLALLGALPASVDCPIVIAQHMPATFTTVLAQHIGRASGRPSAEAAHGMEIRPGHIYLAPGDYHFQLAREGTTCIARLSQTPPENFCRPSVNPLFRSVAQTFGTDSCAVMLTGMGSDGCEGAKIMAAAGAPIIAQDEATSVVWGMPGAVAHAGICSAILPLPQIASHLAAMFERAAA
;
A
#
# COMPACT_ATOMS: atom_id res chain seq x y z
N MET A 1 -15.73 5.49 10.52
CA MET A 1 -14.41 5.53 9.84
C MET A 1 -14.43 6.67 8.85
N ARG A 2 -13.37 7.49 8.78
CA ARG A 2 -13.26 8.53 7.75
C ARG A 2 -12.94 7.89 6.41
N ARG A 3 -13.36 8.52 5.31
CA ARG A 3 -12.97 8.14 3.94
C ARG A 3 -11.46 8.39 3.77
N PRO A 4 -10.67 7.38 3.42
CA PRO A 4 -9.25 7.59 3.20
C PRO A 4 -9.01 8.43 1.95
N ARG A 5 -8.04 9.34 2.03
CA ARG A 5 -7.55 10.15 0.91
C ARG A 5 -6.37 9.49 0.20
N ILE A 6 -5.84 8.42 0.77
CA ILE A 6 -4.79 7.58 0.19
C ILE A 6 -4.85 6.18 0.77
N ILE A 7 -4.53 5.18 -0.03
CA ILE A 7 -4.32 3.79 0.39
C ILE A 7 -2.86 3.43 0.14
N ALA A 8 -2.18 2.92 1.17
CA ALA A 8 -0.82 2.41 1.07
C ALA A 8 -0.82 0.89 1.20
N ILE A 9 -0.15 0.18 0.30
CA ILE A 9 -0.12 -1.29 0.27
C ILE A 9 1.32 -1.79 0.36
N GLY A 10 1.56 -2.75 1.26
CA GLY A 10 2.81 -3.49 1.37
C GLY A 10 2.62 -4.96 1.02
N SER A 11 3.56 -5.55 0.28
CA SER A 11 3.52 -6.96 -0.11
C SER A 11 4.89 -7.52 -0.51
N SER A 12 5.01 -8.85 -0.54
CA SER A 12 6.24 -9.54 -0.95
C SER A 12 5.91 -10.86 -1.65
N THR A 13 6.28 -12.00 -1.10
CA THR A 13 6.02 -13.34 -1.67
C THR A 13 4.53 -13.58 -1.84
N GLY A 14 4.09 -13.91 -3.07
CA GLY A 14 2.67 -14.01 -3.44
C GLY A 14 1.98 -12.66 -3.68
N GLY A 15 2.71 -11.55 -3.44
CA GLY A 15 2.22 -10.18 -3.57
C GLY A 15 1.71 -9.82 -4.96
N PRO A 16 2.42 -10.11 -6.05
CA PRO A 16 1.96 -9.76 -7.39
C PRO A 16 0.56 -10.26 -7.70
N GLN A 17 0.27 -11.53 -7.41
CA GLN A 17 -1.05 -12.13 -7.62
C GLN A 17 -2.10 -11.53 -6.70
N ALA A 18 -1.75 -11.31 -5.42
CA ALA A 18 -2.64 -10.68 -4.45
C ALA A 18 -2.99 -9.23 -4.85
N LEU A 19 -2.01 -8.46 -5.33
CA LEU A 19 -2.21 -7.10 -5.86
C LEU A 19 -3.17 -7.10 -7.06
N LEU A 20 -2.95 -7.98 -8.03
CA LEU A 20 -3.83 -8.08 -9.21
C LEU A 20 -5.27 -8.45 -8.81
N ALA A 21 -5.45 -9.40 -7.90
CA ALA A 21 -6.76 -9.79 -7.41
C ALA A 21 -7.46 -8.67 -6.65
N LEU A 22 -6.76 -8.03 -5.71
CA LEU A 22 -7.31 -6.92 -4.91
C LEU A 22 -7.68 -5.72 -5.79
N LEU A 23 -6.73 -5.25 -6.59
CA LEU A 23 -6.90 -4.00 -7.36
C LEU A 23 -7.86 -4.16 -8.53
N GLY A 24 -7.95 -5.38 -9.12
CA GLY A 24 -8.94 -5.70 -10.13
C GLY A 24 -10.38 -5.77 -9.60
N ALA A 25 -10.55 -6.04 -8.30
CA ALA A 25 -11.84 -6.09 -7.64
C ALA A 25 -12.28 -4.74 -7.03
N LEU A 26 -11.41 -3.71 -7.00
CA LEU A 26 -11.75 -2.40 -6.42
C LEU A 26 -12.73 -1.64 -7.33
N PRO A 27 -13.90 -1.23 -6.82
CA PRO A 27 -14.85 -0.44 -7.60
C PRO A 27 -14.33 0.99 -7.85
N ALA A 28 -14.89 1.65 -8.88
CA ALA A 28 -14.52 3.02 -9.24
C ALA A 28 -14.77 4.05 -8.13
N SER A 29 -15.67 3.75 -7.18
CA SER A 29 -15.92 4.60 -6.00
C SER A 29 -14.72 4.77 -5.08
N VAL A 30 -13.77 3.82 -5.09
CA VAL A 30 -12.46 3.96 -4.42
C VAL A 30 -11.56 4.80 -5.33
N ASP A 31 -11.71 6.11 -5.29
CA ASP A 31 -11.10 7.06 -6.23
C ASP A 31 -9.83 7.75 -5.70
N CYS A 32 -9.39 7.44 -4.48
CA CYS A 32 -8.13 7.98 -3.95
C CYS A 32 -6.90 7.38 -4.64
N PRO A 33 -5.71 8.03 -4.54
CA PRO A 33 -4.47 7.42 -4.98
C PRO A 33 -4.12 6.18 -4.17
N ILE A 34 -3.48 5.21 -4.84
CA ILE A 34 -2.97 3.98 -4.22
C ILE A 34 -1.46 3.94 -4.42
N VAL A 35 -0.71 3.78 -3.33
CA VAL A 35 0.76 3.71 -3.34
C VAL A 35 1.21 2.35 -2.81
N ILE A 36 2.15 1.71 -3.50
CA ILE A 36 2.48 0.31 -3.29
C ILE A 36 3.99 0.13 -3.15
N ALA A 37 4.42 -0.59 -2.12
CA ALA A 37 5.75 -1.16 -2.02
C ALA A 37 5.64 -2.69 -2.08
N GLN A 38 6.08 -3.26 -3.20
CA GLN A 38 6.24 -4.69 -3.43
C GLN A 38 7.73 -5.02 -3.44
N HIS A 39 8.17 -5.97 -2.62
CA HIS A 39 9.54 -6.46 -2.67
C HIS A 39 9.79 -7.17 -4.00
N MET A 40 10.50 -6.50 -4.90
CA MET A 40 10.74 -7.00 -6.25
C MET A 40 11.96 -6.28 -6.88
N PRO A 41 12.78 -6.98 -7.67
CA PRO A 41 13.85 -6.36 -8.44
C PRO A 41 13.32 -5.37 -9.48
N ALA A 42 14.13 -4.35 -9.79
CA ALA A 42 13.79 -3.27 -10.72
C ALA A 42 13.33 -3.76 -12.11
N THR A 43 13.89 -4.89 -12.59
CA THR A 43 13.51 -5.48 -13.88
C THR A 43 12.03 -5.84 -14.01
N PHE A 44 11.35 -6.09 -12.87
CA PHE A 44 9.99 -6.60 -12.86
C PHE A 44 8.95 -5.57 -12.40
N THR A 45 9.36 -4.48 -11.74
CA THR A 45 8.42 -3.51 -11.16
C THR A 45 7.64 -2.76 -12.24
N THR A 46 8.28 -2.40 -13.36
CA THR A 46 7.59 -1.77 -14.51
C THR A 46 6.52 -2.69 -15.11
N VAL A 47 6.84 -3.98 -15.28
CA VAL A 47 5.91 -4.98 -15.82
C VAL A 47 4.72 -5.18 -14.88
N LEU A 48 4.98 -5.27 -13.58
CA LEU A 48 3.92 -5.38 -12.58
C LEU A 48 2.99 -4.16 -12.59
N ALA A 49 3.54 -2.94 -12.67
CA ALA A 49 2.73 -1.73 -12.76
C ALA A 49 1.80 -1.75 -13.98
N GLN A 50 2.28 -2.22 -15.15
CA GLN A 50 1.46 -2.37 -16.34
C GLN A 50 0.34 -3.42 -16.15
N HIS A 51 0.65 -4.56 -15.53
CA HIS A 51 -0.35 -5.60 -15.24
C HIS A 51 -1.42 -5.09 -14.26
N ILE A 52 -1.03 -4.35 -13.23
CA ILE A 52 -1.96 -3.70 -12.30
C ILE A 52 -2.88 -2.73 -13.04
N GLY A 53 -2.35 -1.90 -13.92
CA GLY A 53 -3.15 -0.97 -14.73
C GLY A 53 -4.20 -1.68 -15.58
N ARG A 54 -3.82 -2.79 -16.23
CA ARG A 54 -4.77 -3.60 -17.02
C ARG A 54 -5.83 -4.27 -16.16
N ALA A 55 -5.45 -4.85 -15.01
CA ALA A 55 -6.37 -5.55 -14.11
C ALA A 55 -7.37 -4.60 -13.44
N SER A 56 -6.91 -3.41 -13.02
CA SER A 56 -7.71 -2.43 -12.28
C SER A 56 -8.50 -1.47 -13.19
N GLY A 57 -8.13 -1.36 -14.47
CA GLY A 57 -8.67 -0.32 -15.37
C GLY A 57 -8.25 1.11 -14.99
N ARG A 58 -7.21 1.28 -14.16
CA ARG A 58 -6.74 2.58 -13.65
C ARG A 58 -5.37 2.92 -14.22
N PRO A 59 -5.02 4.21 -14.40
CA PRO A 59 -3.65 4.60 -14.66
C PRO A 59 -2.73 4.05 -13.56
N SER A 60 -1.72 3.29 -13.97
CA SER A 60 -0.76 2.67 -13.06
C SER A 60 0.64 2.77 -13.64
N ALA A 61 1.61 3.19 -12.84
CA ALA A 61 3.00 3.34 -13.24
C ALA A 61 3.95 3.14 -12.04
N GLU A 62 5.22 2.89 -12.33
CA GLU A 62 6.26 3.12 -11.31
C GLU A 62 6.30 4.59 -10.92
N ALA A 63 6.47 4.86 -9.64
CA ALA A 63 6.67 6.21 -9.15
C ALA A 63 8.01 6.76 -9.67
N ALA A 64 8.00 8.02 -10.11
CA ALA A 64 9.22 8.76 -10.45
C ALA A 64 9.44 9.88 -9.41
N HIS A 65 10.71 10.22 -9.14
CA HIS A 65 11.04 11.29 -8.20
C HIS A 65 10.41 12.62 -8.64
N GLY A 66 9.69 13.29 -7.73
CA GLY A 66 8.96 14.52 -8.03
C GLY A 66 7.59 14.33 -8.71
N MET A 67 7.19 13.08 -9.03
CA MET A 67 5.90 12.80 -9.65
C MET A 67 4.75 13.17 -8.70
N GLU A 68 3.76 13.90 -9.20
CA GLU A 68 2.55 14.23 -8.46
C GLU A 68 1.68 12.99 -8.20
N ILE A 69 1.20 12.86 -6.97
CA ILE A 69 0.30 11.78 -6.55
C ILE A 69 -1.14 12.22 -6.73
N ARG A 70 -1.82 11.66 -7.71
CA ARG A 70 -3.17 12.07 -8.16
C ARG A 70 -4.24 11.05 -7.77
N PRO A 71 -5.46 11.51 -7.45
CA PRO A 71 -6.61 10.62 -7.25
C PRO A 71 -6.84 9.67 -8.44
N GLY A 72 -7.32 8.47 -8.17
CA GLY A 72 -7.63 7.46 -9.18
C GLY A 72 -6.43 6.76 -9.82
N HIS A 73 -5.19 7.13 -9.43
CA HIS A 73 -3.96 6.55 -9.96
C HIS A 73 -3.32 5.56 -8.98
N ILE A 74 -2.57 4.62 -9.52
CA ILE A 74 -1.80 3.62 -8.76
C ILE A 74 -0.31 3.84 -9.03
N TYR A 75 0.48 3.89 -7.96
CA TYR A 75 1.91 4.13 -8.01
C TYR A 75 2.66 2.98 -7.33
N LEU A 76 3.54 2.32 -8.05
CA LEU A 76 4.37 1.24 -7.56
C LEU A 76 5.78 1.77 -7.28
N ALA A 77 6.36 1.40 -6.15
CA ALA A 77 7.77 1.66 -5.85
C ALA A 77 8.66 1.00 -6.91
N PRO A 78 9.57 1.74 -7.59
CA PRO A 78 10.53 1.11 -8.46
C PRO A 78 11.52 0.27 -7.65
N GLY A 79 11.94 -0.87 -8.19
CA GLY A 79 12.98 -1.68 -7.55
C GLY A 79 14.27 -0.89 -7.36
N ASP A 80 15.00 -1.20 -6.29
CA ASP A 80 16.23 -0.54 -5.86
C ASP A 80 16.06 0.90 -5.33
N TYR A 81 14.81 1.36 -5.13
CA TYR A 81 14.51 2.65 -4.50
C TYR A 81 13.48 2.49 -3.39
N HIS A 82 13.67 3.21 -2.30
CA HIS A 82 12.60 3.48 -1.34
C HIS A 82 11.66 4.52 -1.91
N PHE A 83 10.36 4.24 -1.84
CA PHE A 83 9.30 5.15 -2.24
C PHE A 83 8.70 5.80 -1.00
N GLN A 84 8.71 7.11 -0.97
CA GLN A 84 8.17 7.95 0.09
C GLN A 84 7.29 9.04 -0.50
N LEU A 85 6.45 9.64 0.32
CA LEU A 85 5.64 10.79 -0.04
C LEU A 85 6.18 12.05 0.64
N ALA A 86 6.03 13.18 -0.03
CA ALA A 86 6.31 14.50 0.54
C ALA A 86 5.27 15.51 0.07
N ARG A 87 5.15 16.63 0.81
CA ARG A 87 4.36 17.77 0.35
C ARG A 87 5.28 18.84 -0.22
N GLU A 88 4.88 19.36 -1.38
CA GLU A 88 5.42 20.60 -1.96
C GLU A 88 4.26 21.58 -2.10
N GLY A 89 4.17 22.52 -1.15
CA GLY A 89 2.99 23.38 -1.01
C GLY A 89 1.73 22.54 -0.73
N THR A 90 0.74 22.62 -1.59
CA THR A 90 -0.51 21.86 -1.51
C THR A 90 -0.45 20.49 -2.22
N THR A 91 0.59 20.25 -3.02
CA THR A 91 0.74 19.05 -3.85
C THR A 91 1.45 17.95 -3.06
N CYS A 92 0.96 16.72 -3.18
CA CYS A 92 1.65 15.52 -2.73
C CYS A 92 2.49 14.96 -3.88
N ILE A 93 3.76 14.69 -3.61
CA ILE A 93 4.70 14.17 -4.61
C ILE A 93 5.39 12.90 -4.13
N ALA A 94 5.85 12.09 -5.08
CA ALA A 94 6.72 10.95 -4.85
C ALA A 94 8.16 11.40 -4.56
N ARG A 95 8.77 10.83 -3.54
CA ARG A 95 10.20 10.94 -3.23
C ARG A 95 10.84 9.55 -3.31
N LEU A 96 11.83 9.42 -4.17
CA LEU A 96 12.62 8.20 -4.30
C LEU A 96 13.99 8.41 -3.67
N SER A 97 14.48 7.41 -2.92
CA SER A 97 15.81 7.43 -2.34
C SER A 97 16.49 6.07 -2.40
N GLN A 98 17.81 6.09 -2.50
CA GLN A 98 18.66 4.89 -2.41
C GLN A 98 19.40 4.82 -1.06
N THR A 99 18.75 5.28 0.01
CA THR A 99 19.24 5.03 1.36
C THR A 99 19.39 3.51 1.60
N PRO A 100 20.21 3.08 2.59
CA PRO A 100 20.40 1.66 2.85
C PRO A 100 19.10 0.87 2.94
N PRO A 101 19.08 -0.40 2.51
CA PRO A 101 17.91 -1.26 2.64
C PRO A 101 17.40 -1.32 4.09
N GLU A 102 16.08 -1.28 4.27
CA GLU A 102 15.43 -1.57 5.55
C GLU A 102 14.86 -2.99 5.52
N ASN A 103 15.06 -3.76 6.58
CA ASN A 103 14.72 -5.19 6.63
C ASN A 103 15.26 -5.98 5.42
N PHE A 104 16.48 -5.63 4.99
CA PHE A 104 17.14 -6.19 3.80
C PHE A 104 16.42 -5.93 2.46
N CYS A 105 15.43 -5.03 2.43
CA CYS A 105 14.61 -4.74 1.26
C CYS A 105 14.78 -3.30 0.78
N ARG A 106 14.81 -3.13 -0.55
CA ARG A 106 14.69 -1.86 -1.26
C ARG A 106 14.01 -2.07 -2.61
N PRO A 107 12.71 -1.71 -2.74
CA PRO A 107 11.91 -0.96 -1.78
C PRO A 107 11.62 -1.71 -0.48
N SER A 108 11.50 -0.98 0.63
CA SER A 108 10.93 -1.44 1.89
C SER A 108 9.56 -0.77 2.10
N VAL A 109 8.65 -1.46 2.77
CA VAL A 109 7.32 -0.95 3.11
C VAL A 109 7.39 0.10 4.22
N ASN A 110 8.33 -0.02 5.15
CA ASN A 110 8.46 0.90 6.28
C ASN A 110 8.63 2.37 5.87
N PRO A 111 9.55 2.75 4.95
CA PRO A 111 9.68 4.14 4.50
C PRO A 111 8.41 4.68 3.86
N LEU A 112 7.70 3.87 3.07
CA LEU A 112 6.44 4.26 2.46
C LEU A 112 5.38 4.56 3.53
N PHE A 113 5.13 3.63 4.43
CA PHE A 113 4.09 3.78 5.46
C PHE A 113 4.38 4.94 6.41
N ARG A 114 5.65 5.15 6.83
CA ARG A 114 6.05 6.31 7.63
C ARG A 114 5.72 7.62 6.92
N SER A 115 6.06 7.73 5.65
CA SER A 115 5.81 8.95 4.88
C SER A 115 4.32 9.20 4.64
N VAL A 116 3.53 8.15 4.45
CA VAL A 116 2.06 8.24 4.35
C VAL A 116 1.47 8.73 5.67
N ALA A 117 1.91 8.19 6.81
CA ALA A 117 1.47 8.65 8.13
C ALA A 117 1.77 10.14 8.35
N GLN A 118 2.97 10.59 8.00
CA GLN A 118 3.39 11.99 8.12
C GLN A 118 2.59 12.94 7.21
N THR A 119 2.21 12.47 6.02
CA THR A 119 1.58 13.31 5.00
C THR A 119 0.06 13.37 5.13
N PHE A 120 -0.58 12.26 5.52
CA PHE A 120 -2.03 12.09 5.51
C PHE A 120 -2.63 11.75 6.88
N GLY A 121 -1.84 11.25 7.84
CA GLY A 121 -2.32 10.90 9.18
C GLY A 121 -3.58 10.03 9.15
N THR A 122 -4.64 10.48 9.83
CA THR A 122 -5.95 9.80 9.91
C THR A 122 -6.67 9.66 8.56
N ASP A 123 -6.29 10.43 7.55
CA ASP A 123 -6.88 10.39 6.20
C ASP A 123 -6.22 9.33 5.31
N SER A 124 -5.47 8.40 5.88
CA SER A 124 -4.83 7.28 5.16
C SER A 124 -5.37 5.93 5.62
N CYS A 125 -5.12 4.90 4.81
CA CYS A 125 -5.38 3.50 5.14
C CYS A 125 -4.19 2.65 4.70
N ALA A 126 -3.76 1.69 5.53
CA ALA A 126 -2.74 0.72 5.17
C ALA A 126 -3.35 -0.65 4.91
N VAL A 127 -2.82 -1.34 3.90
CA VAL A 127 -3.12 -2.74 3.60
C VAL A 127 -1.82 -3.54 3.59
N MET A 128 -1.71 -4.57 4.42
CA MET A 128 -0.59 -5.50 4.41
C MET A 128 -1.03 -6.82 3.79
N LEU A 129 -0.47 -7.16 2.65
CA LEU A 129 -0.73 -8.40 1.94
C LEU A 129 0.35 -9.44 2.23
N THR A 130 0.14 -10.62 1.69
CA THR A 130 1.07 -11.76 1.75
C THR A 130 2.52 -11.35 1.52
N GLY A 131 3.44 -11.90 2.29
CA GLY A 131 4.87 -11.64 2.19
C GLY A 131 5.66 -12.27 3.33
N MET A 132 6.92 -12.58 3.06
CA MET A 132 7.84 -13.14 4.04
C MET A 132 8.47 -12.02 4.89
N GLY A 133 8.75 -12.33 6.15
CA GLY A 133 9.40 -11.41 7.10
C GLY A 133 8.42 -10.50 7.83
N SER A 134 8.90 -9.35 8.27
CA SER A 134 8.14 -8.40 9.10
C SER A 134 8.25 -6.95 8.61
N ASP A 135 8.77 -6.74 7.39
CA ASP A 135 8.86 -5.38 6.83
C ASP A 135 7.47 -4.75 6.75
N GLY A 136 7.43 -3.46 7.01
CA GLY A 136 6.19 -2.69 7.07
C GLY A 136 5.50 -2.70 8.44
N CYS A 137 5.86 -3.60 9.37
CA CYS A 137 5.24 -3.64 10.69
C CYS A 137 5.49 -2.35 11.49
N GLU A 138 6.73 -1.85 11.51
CA GLU A 138 7.04 -0.60 12.20
C GLU A 138 6.38 0.62 11.53
N GLY A 139 6.34 0.66 10.20
CA GLY A 139 5.60 1.69 9.47
C GLY A 139 4.09 1.64 9.75
N ALA A 140 3.51 0.43 9.82
CA ALA A 140 2.11 0.23 10.16
C ALA A 140 1.78 0.69 11.58
N LYS A 141 2.67 0.45 12.56
CA LYS A 141 2.51 0.98 13.93
C LYS A 141 2.44 2.51 13.96
N ILE A 142 3.28 3.16 13.16
CA ILE A 142 3.28 4.64 13.03
C ILE A 142 1.97 5.12 12.39
N MET A 143 1.48 4.45 11.34
CA MET A 143 0.18 4.76 10.73
C MET A 143 -0.97 4.55 11.71
N ALA A 144 -0.98 3.44 12.46
CA ALA A 144 -1.99 3.17 13.49
C ALA A 144 -1.97 4.22 14.61
N ALA A 145 -0.78 4.61 15.09
CA ALA A 145 -0.62 5.67 16.08
C ALA A 145 -1.11 7.04 15.56
N ALA A 146 -1.03 7.29 14.26
CA ALA A 146 -1.59 8.46 13.59
C ALA A 146 -3.11 8.34 13.37
N GLY A 147 -3.75 7.24 13.78
CA GLY A 147 -5.18 6.99 13.66
C GLY A 147 -5.66 6.42 12.32
N ALA A 148 -4.74 5.97 11.48
CA ALA A 148 -5.07 5.31 10.21
C ALA A 148 -5.51 3.85 10.46
N PRO A 149 -6.57 3.35 9.80
CA PRO A 149 -6.92 1.94 9.83
C PRO A 149 -5.87 1.09 9.13
N ILE A 150 -5.57 -0.05 9.74
CA ILE A 150 -4.63 -1.05 9.23
C ILE A 150 -5.40 -2.32 8.91
N ILE A 151 -5.34 -2.78 7.67
CA ILE A 151 -5.96 -4.01 7.20
C ILE A 151 -4.86 -5.01 6.88
N ALA A 152 -4.95 -6.21 7.41
CA ALA A 152 -4.04 -7.31 7.08
C ALA A 152 -4.78 -8.42 6.34
N GLN A 153 -4.10 -9.03 5.36
CA GLN A 153 -4.56 -10.28 4.76
C GLN A 153 -4.50 -11.39 5.82
N ASP A 154 -5.49 -12.27 5.85
CA ASP A 154 -5.51 -13.40 6.76
C ASP A 154 -4.48 -14.49 6.40
N GLU A 155 -4.28 -15.43 7.32
CA GLU A 155 -3.35 -16.54 7.12
C GLU A 155 -3.83 -17.49 6.03
N ALA A 156 -5.12 -17.80 6.01
CA ALA A 156 -5.70 -18.81 5.13
C ALA A 156 -5.56 -18.48 3.65
N THR A 157 -5.58 -17.21 3.26
CA THR A 157 -5.44 -16.76 1.87
C THR A 157 -4.04 -16.23 1.53
N SER A 158 -3.13 -16.14 2.50
CA SER A 158 -1.74 -15.72 2.28
C SER A 158 -0.89 -16.87 1.75
N VAL A 159 -0.06 -16.60 0.74
CA VAL A 159 1.00 -17.54 0.32
C VAL A 159 2.04 -17.69 1.42
N VAL A 160 2.42 -16.57 2.03
CA VAL A 160 3.27 -16.51 3.23
C VAL A 160 2.69 -15.46 4.17
N TRP A 161 2.29 -15.88 5.36
CA TRP A 161 1.69 -14.98 6.37
C TRP A 161 2.73 -14.36 7.31
N GLY A 162 3.89 -13.96 6.76
CA GLY A 162 4.95 -13.30 7.54
C GLY A 162 4.64 -11.82 7.79
N MET A 163 4.63 -11.01 6.74
CA MET A 163 4.37 -9.57 6.85
C MET A 163 2.97 -9.26 7.43
N PRO A 164 1.86 -9.82 6.92
CA PRO A 164 0.56 -9.56 7.52
C PRO A 164 0.43 -10.17 8.92
N GLY A 165 1.04 -11.33 9.18
CA GLY A 165 1.10 -11.92 10.51
C GLY A 165 1.83 -11.06 11.53
N ALA A 166 2.94 -10.42 11.14
CA ALA A 166 3.68 -9.50 12.01
C ALA A 166 2.80 -8.30 12.44
N VAL A 167 2.04 -7.73 11.51
CA VAL A 167 1.11 -6.62 11.78
C VAL A 167 -0.06 -7.09 12.65
N ALA A 168 -0.59 -8.30 12.40
CA ALA A 168 -1.66 -8.90 13.18
C ALA A 168 -1.24 -9.16 14.63
N HIS A 169 -0.07 -9.77 14.84
CA HIS A 169 0.50 -10.04 16.16
C HIS A 169 0.85 -8.76 16.94
N ALA A 170 1.14 -7.68 16.25
CA ALA A 170 1.35 -6.37 16.88
C ALA A 170 0.06 -5.76 17.46
N GLY A 171 -1.12 -6.35 17.19
CA GLY A 171 -2.41 -5.92 17.73
C GLY A 171 -2.92 -4.58 17.21
N ILE A 172 -2.41 -4.13 16.05
CA ILE A 172 -2.72 -2.80 15.47
C ILE A 172 -3.72 -2.86 14.31
N CYS A 173 -4.15 -4.07 13.90
CA CYS A 173 -5.09 -4.22 12.81
C CYS A 173 -6.50 -3.76 13.18
N SER A 174 -7.10 -2.96 12.31
CA SER A 174 -8.54 -2.65 12.35
C SER A 174 -9.37 -3.82 11.80
N ALA A 175 -8.79 -4.61 10.88
CA ALA A 175 -9.38 -5.81 10.33
C ALA A 175 -8.29 -6.79 9.83
N ILE A 176 -8.56 -8.09 9.98
CA ILE A 176 -7.80 -9.18 9.36
C ILE A 176 -8.79 -9.94 8.48
N LEU A 177 -8.55 -9.97 7.17
CA LEU A 177 -9.56 -10.39 6.19
C LEU A 177 -8.97 -11.33 5.14
N PRO A 178 -9.77 -12.29 4.66
CA PRO A 178 -9.45 -13.01 3.43
C PRO A 178 -9.24 -12.05 2.26
N LEU A 179 -8.27 -12.34 1.39
CA LEU A 179 -7.93 -11.49 0.24
C LEU A 179 -9.17 -11.05 -0.58
N PRO A 180 -10.13 -11.93 -0.91
CA PRO A 180 -11.31 -11.52 -1.68
C PRO A 180 -12.22 -10.50 -0.97
N GLN A 181 -12.13 -10.38 0.37
CA GLN A 181 -12.97 -9.47 1.14
C GLN A 181 -12.34 -8.08 1.34
N ILE A 182 -11.04 -7.93 1.09
CA ILE A 182 -10.35 -6.65 1.31
C ILE A 182 -10.90 -5.56 0.39
N ALA A 183 -11.17 -5.87 -0.88
CA ALA A 183 -11.71 -4.89 -1.83
C ALA A 183 -13.07 -4.34 -1.40
N SER A 184 -14.01 -5.20 -0.99
CA SER A 184 -15.34 -4.77 -0.51
C SER A 184 -15.24 -4.01 0.81
N HIS A 185 -14.33 -4.39 1.70
CA HIS A 185 -14.08 -3.67 2.95
C HIS A 185 -13.56 -2.25 2.69
N LEU A 186 -12.60 -2.10 1.78
CA LEU A 186 -12.11 -0.78 1.35
C LEU A 186 -13.25 0.04 0.72
N ALA A 187 -14.05 -0.54 -0.20
CA ALA A 187 -15.17 0.16 -0.83
C ALA A 187 -16.17 0.71 0.20
N ALA A 188 -16.50 -0.08 1.24
CA ALA A 188 -17.40 0.36 2.30
C ALA A 188 -16.90 1.59 3.09
N MET A 189 -15.58 1.84 3.12
CA MET A 189 -15.04 3.06 3.73
C MET A 189 -15.36 4.32 2.92
N PHE A 190 -15.56 4.17 1.60
CA PHE A 190 -15.91 5.28 0.71
C PHE A 190 -17.40 5.56 0.67
N GLU A 191 -18.23 4.54 0.83
CA GLU A 191 -19.71 4.66 0.85
C GLU A 191 -20.23 5.32 2.13
N ARG A 192 -19.69 4.92 3.30
CA ARG A 192 -20.11 5.44 4.61
C ARG A 192 -19.78 6.92 4.85
N ALA A 193 -18.89 7.50 4.07
CA ALA A 193 -18.52 8.91 4.18
C ALA A 193 -19.42 9.82 3.31
N ALA A 194 -20.27 9.23 2.44
CA ALA A 194 -21.19 9.95 1.57
C ALA A 194 -22.63 10.06 2.18
N ALA A 195 -22.88 9.40 3.30
CA ALA A 195 -24.15 9.43 4.05
C ALA A 195 -24.03 10.35 5.29
#